data_7e56efd0adb74558b1abdb9afc577f59
#
_entry.id   7e56efd0adb74558b1abdb9afc577f59
#
_cell.length_a   1.000
_cell.length_b   1.000
_cell.length_c   1.000
_cell.angle_alpha   90.00
_cell.angle_beta   90.00
_cell.angle_gamma   90.00
#
_symmetry.space_group_name_H-M   'P 1'
#
loop_
_entity.id
_entity.type
_entity.pdbx_description
1 polymer ?
#
loop_
_entity_poly.entity_id
_entity_poly.type
_entity_poly.pdbx_seq_one_letter_code
_entity_poly.pdbx_strand_id
1 'polypeptide(L)'
;LKQIIRVGWASLPVVGLTAFFTGGALALQIYSGGTRLNAESAVPSIVAIGFLRELGPVLCGLMVAGRVSASIAAEIATMKVTEQIDALTTLGTDPIKYLASPRIIVTTIFLPVLTTIGNIIGIFGGFLISTERLGFNPTFYIESSIRYIEISDIYSSLIKAAVFGMIISTMGCYFGFKASKGALGVGKATTDAVVFSSILILAFNYFLTELLFRT
;
A
#
# COMPACT_ATOMS: atom_id res chain seq x y z
N LEU A 1 20.21 3.69 -1.59
CA LEU A 1 19.76 4.08 -2.92
C LEU A 1 19.09 2.91 -3.67
N LYS A 2 19.71 1.72 -3.79
CA LYS A 2 19.11 0.55 -4.49
C LYS A 2 17.74 0.13 -3.95
N GLN A 3 17.54 0.16 -2.63
CA GLN A 3 16.26 -0.21 -2.01
C GLN A 3 15.17 0.84 -2.26
N ILE A 4 15.52 2.12 -2.28
CA ILE A 4 14.59 3.21 -2.62
C ILE A 4 14.03 3.02 -4.03
N ILE A 5 14.88 2.73 -5.00
CA ILE A 5 14.45 2.49 -6.38
C ILE A 5 13.57 1.23 -6.47
N ARG A 6 13.92 0.18 -5.74
CA ARG A 6 13.20 -1.10 -5.77
C ARG A 6 11.83 -1.01 -5.11
N VAL A 7 11.73 -0.35 -3.96
CA VAL A 7 10.47 -0.17 -3.22
C VAL A 7 9.61 0.90 -3.89
N GLY A 8 10.18 2.06 -4.21
CA GLY A 8 9.47 3.21 -4.73
C GLY A 8 9.16 3.09 -6.22
N TRP A 9 10.17 3.38 -7.05
CA TRP A 9 9.98 3.53 -8.50
C TRP A 9 9.37 2.32 -9.19
N ALA A 10 9.90 1.16 -8.88
CA ALA A 10 9.44 -0.07 -9.53
C ALA A 10 8.04 -0.54 -9.09
N SER A 11 7.45 0.01 -8.00
CA SER A 11 6.07 -0.26 -7.58
C SER A 11 5.06 0.73 -8.16
N LEU A 12 5.51 1.90 -8.62
CA LEU A 12 4.65 2.95 -9.17
C LEU A 12 3.71 2.49 -10.29
N PRO A 13 4.16 1.75 -11.33
CA PRO A 13 3.26 1.35 -12.41
C PRO A 13 2.11 0.47 -11.93
N VAL A 14 2.40 -0.48 -11.04
CA VAL A 14 1.37 -1.41 -10.53
C VAL A 14 0.40 -0.67 -9.62
N VAL A 15 0.91 0.15 -8.69
CA VAL A 15 0.08 0.97 -7.79
C VAL A 15 -0.76 1.97 -8.59
N GLY A 16 -0.16 2.64 -9.57
CA GLY A 16 -0.85 3.63 -10.40
C GLY A 16 -1.99 3.02 -11.22
N LEU A 17 -1.72 1.90 -11.93
CA LEU A 17 -2.75 1.24 -12.73
C LEU A 17 -3.88 0.70 -11.86
N THR A 18 -3.56 0.03 -10.76
CA THR A 18 -4.59 -0.50 -9.85
C THR A 18 -5.43 0.61 -9.24
N ALA A 19 -4.81 1.71 -8.79
CA ALA A 19 -5.51 2.86 -8.25
C ALA A 19 -6.43 3.51 -9.31
N PHE A 20 -5.93 3.73 -10.52
CA PHE A 20 -6.70 4.33 -11.62
C PHE A 20 -7.97 3.54 -11.95
N PHE A 21 -7.83 2.25 -12.20
CA PHE A 21 -8.98 1.41 -12.55
C PHE A 21 -9.94 1.21 -11.37
N THR A 22 -9.42 1.12 -10.15
CA THR A 22 -10.28 1.01 -8.96
C THR A 22 -11.05 2.32 -8.73
N GLY A 23 -10.43 3.49 -8.93
CA GLY A 23 -11.11 4.78 -8.84
C GLY A 23 -12.24 4.93 -9.84
N GLY A 24 -11.99 4.54 -11.09
CA GLY A 24 -13.01 4.53 -12.13
C GLY A 24 -14.15 3.55 -11.84
N ALA A 25 -13.83 2.32 -11.41
CA ALA A 25 -14.82 1.32 -11.04
C ALA A 25 -15.67 1.75 -9.85
N LEU A 26 -15.04 2.37 -8.84
CA LEU A 26 -15.72 2.91 -7.66
C LEU A 26 -16.72 4.01 -8.05
N ALA A 27 -16.31 4.94 -8.93
CA ALA A 27 -17.18 6.00 -9.42
C ALA A 27 -18.43 5.44 -10.12
N LEU A 28 -18.27 4.45 -10.99
CA LEU A 28 -19.38 3.77 -11.67
C LEU A 28 -20.32 3.08 -10.67
N GLN A 29 -19.75 2.41 -9.67
CA GLN A 29 -20.55 1.67 -8.70
C GLN A 29 -21.32 2.59 -7.76
N ILE A 30 -20.71 3.68 -7.29
CA ILE A 30 -21.37 4.68 -6.47
C ILE A 30 -22.46 5.40 -7.27
N TYR A 31 -22.21 5.74 -8.54
CA TYR A 31 -23.22 6.33 -9.41
C TYR A 31 -24.41 5.41 -9.58
N SER A 32 -24.19 4.14 -9.93
CA SER A 32 -25.26 3.15 -10.09
C SER A 32 -26.08 2.90 -8.82
N GLY A 33 -25.46 3.01 -7.64
CA GLY A 33 -26.16 2.99 -6.36
C GLY A 33 -26.86 4.30 -6.04
N GLY A 34 -26.22 5.43 -6.35
CA GLY A 34 -26.71 6.78 -6.10
C GLY A 34 -27.96 7.16 -6.90
N THR A 35 -28.09 6.67 -8.14
CA THR A 35 -29.30 6.87 -8.97
C THR A 35 -30.56 6.32 -8.29
N ARG A 36 -30.44 5.24 -7.54
CA ARG A 36 -31.57 4.66 -6.78
C ARG A 36 -32.01 5.51 -5.59
N LEU A 37 -31.14 6.38 -5.10
CA LEU A 37 -31.34 7.20 -3.91
C LEU A 37 -31.44 8.70 -4.24
N ASN A 38 -31.43 9.07 -5.52
CA ASN A 38 -31.33 10.46 -6.00
C ASN A 38 -30.11 11.21 -5.40
N ALA A 39 -29.00 10.50 -5.16
CA ALA A 39 -27.80 11.00 -4.52
C ALA A 39 -26.58 11.02 -5.49
N GLU A 40 -26.82 11.21 -6.78
CA GLU A 40 -25.77 11.21 -7.80
C GLU A 40 -24.72 12.29 -7.57
N SER A 41 -25.14 13.45 -7.05
CA SER A 41 -24.24 14.58 -6.74
C SER A 41 -23.18 14.27 -5.66
N ALA A 42 -23.35 13.20 -4.89
CA ALA A 42 -22.41 12.79 -3.85
C ALA A 42 -21.25 11.92 -4.38
N VAL A 43 -21.30 11.46 -5.62
CA VAL A 43 -20.26 10.59 -6.22
C VAL A 43 -18.86 11.15 -6.07
N PRO A 44 -18.58 12.43 -6.42
CA PRO A 44 -17.22 12.96 -6.34
C PRO A 44 -16.63 12.94 -4.92
N SER A 45 -17.43 13.33 -3.94
CA SER A 45 -17.00 13.39 -2.54
C SER A 45 -16.79 12.00 -1.95
N ILE A 46 -17.68 11.04 -2.23
CA ILE A 46 -17.55 9.68 -1.73
C ILE A 46 -16.33 8.97 -2.33
N VAL A 47 -16.05 9.18 -3.63
CA VAL A 47 -14.85 8.64 -4.28
C VAL A 47 -13.60 9.21 -3.65
N ALA A 48 -13.53 10.52 -3.45
CA ALA A 48 -12.36 11.20 -2.90
C ALA A 48 -12.07 10.75 -1.45
N ILE A 49 -13.09 10.78 -0.59
CA ILE A 49 -12.98 10.38 0.82
C ILE A 49 -12.66 8.88 0.93
N GLY A 50 -13.37 8.03 0.18
CA GLY A 50 -13.17 6.59 0.19
C GLY A 50 -11.75 6.19 -0.24
N PHE A 51 -11.19 6.90 -1.23
CA PHE A 51 -9.81 6.70 -1.62
C PHE A 51 -8.82 7.14 -0.53
N LEU A 52 -8.98 8.34 0.00
CA LEU A 52 -8.07 8.87 1.01
C LEU A 52 -8.09 8.07 2.30
N ARG A 53 -9.28 7.73 2.81
CA ARG A 53 -9.41 7.07 4.13
C ARG A 53 -9.09 5.58 4.11
N GLU A 54 -9.47 4.86 3.05
CA GLU A 54 -9.46 3.39 3.05
C GLU A 54 -8.75 2.78 1.84
N LEU A 55 -9.27 3.04 0.64
CA LEU A 55 -8.85 2.31 -0.55
C LEU A 55 -7.38 2.57 -0.92
N GLY A 56 -6.95 3.82 -0.85
CA GLY A 56 -5.57 4.17 -1.20
C GLY A 56 -4.53 3.47 -0.33
N PRO A 57 -4.55 3.64 1.00
CA PRO A 57 -3.60 2.97 1.88
C PRO A 57 -3.65 1.44 1.76
N VAL A 58 -4.85 0.85 1.74
CA VAL A 58 -5.01 -0.61 1.71
C VAL A 58 -4.55 -1.19 0.37
N LEU A 59 -5.00 -0.63 -0.76
CA LEU A 59 -4.59 -1.11 -2.08
C LEU A 59 -3.08 -0.97 -2.29
N CYS A 60 -2.52 0.21 -1.97
CA CYS A 60 -1.08 0.41 -2.00
C CYS A 60 -0.35 -0.60 -1.12
N GLY A 61 -0.80 -0.78 0.12
CA GLY A 61 -0.23 -1.72 1.07
C GLY A 61 -0.23 -3.15 0.53
N LEU A 62 -1.36 -3.65 0.04
CA LEU A 62 -1.47 -5.01 -0.50
C LEU A 62 -0.62 -5.23 -1.76
N MET A 63 -0.62 -4.27 -2.70
CA MET A 63 0.21 -4.36 -3.91
C MET A 63 1.70 -4.36 -3.59
N VAL A 64 2.12 -3.49 -2.67
CA VAL A 64 3.51 -3.43 -2.22
C VAL A 64 3.87 -4.65 -1.36
N ALA A 65 2.95 -5.19 -0.55
CA ALA A 65 3.18 -6.43 0.19
C ALA A 65 3.50 -7.60 -0.75
N GLY A 66 2.70 -7.80 -1.79
CA GLY A 66 2.92 -8.88 -2.76
C GLY A 66 4.27 -8.81 -3.46
N ARG A 67 4.81 -7.60 -3.62
CA ARG A 67 6.06 -7.40 -4.35
C ARG A 67 7.27 -7.22 -3.45
N VAL A 68 7.20 -6.29 -2.50
CA VAL A 68 8.34 -5.88 -1.67
C VAL A 68 8.59 -6.87 -0.55
N SER A 69 7.53 -7.34 0.16
CA SER A 69 7.69 -8.35 1.21
C SER A 69 8.27 -9.65 0.64
N ALA A 70 7.74 -10.12 -0.51
CA ALA A 70 8.27 -11.28 -1.21
C ALA A 70 9.75 -11.10 -1.61
N SER A 71 10.09 -9.95 -2.18
CA SER A 71 11.48 -9.65 -2.59
C SER A 71 12.44 -9.62 -1.41
N ILE A 72 12.05 -8.98 -0.30
CA ILE A 72 12.85 -8.93 0.94
C ILE A 72 13.05 -10.35 1.51
N ALA A 73 11.96 -11.13 1.58
CA ALA A 73 12.02 -12.49 2.09
C ALA A 73 12.90 -13.39 1.21
N ALA A 74 12.77 -13.30 -0.12
CA ALA A 74 13.60 -14.05 -1.07
C ALA A 74 15.09 -13.72 -0.93
N GLU A 75 15.43 -12.44 -0.83
CA GLU A 75 16.82 -12.02 -0.68
C GLU A 75 17.46 -12.53 0.61
N ILE A 76 16.80 -12.30 1.75
CA ILE A 76 17.31 -12.71 3.05
C ILE A 76 17.38 -14.24 3.14
N ALA A 77 16.33 -14.94 2.65
CA ALA A 77 16.31 -16.41 2.62
C ALA A 77 17.44 -16.96 1.76
N THR A 78 17.71 -16.37 0.59
CA THR A 78 18.83 -16.77 -0.27
C THR A 78 20.16 -16.53 0.43
N MET A 79 20.36 -15.38 1.05
CA MET A 79 21.59 -15.10 1.84
C MET A 79 21.79 -16.08 2.99
N LYS A 80 20.69 -16.54 3.61
CA LYS A 80 20.74 -17.56 4.64
C LYS A 80 21.13 -18.93 4.09
N VAL A 81 20.52 -19.36 3.01
CA VAL A 81 20.80 -20.67 2.38
C VAL A 81 22.23 -20.78 1.86
N THR A 82 22.80 -19.64 1.42
CA THR A 82 24.20 -19.55 0.94
C THR A 82 25.19 -19.19 2.04
N GLU A 83 24.80 -19.27 3.32
CA GLU A 83 25.64 -19.02 4.50
C GLU A 83 26.26 -17.59 4.57
N GLN A 84 25.76 -16.65 3.77
CA GLN A 84 26.22 -15.26 3.81
C GLN A 84 25.88 -14.56 5.14
N ILE A 85 24.78 -14.95 5.78
CA ILE A 85 24.41 -14.41 7.09
C ILE A 85 25.38 -14.89 8.18
N ASP A 86 25.81 -16.15 8.10
CA ASP A 86 26.78 -16.71 9.03
C ASP A 86 28.16 -16.06 8.83
N ALA A 87 28.55 -15.78 7.58
CA ALA A 87 29.76 -15.03 7.28
C ALA A 87 29.72 -13.59 7.85
N LEU A 88 28.58 -12.89 7.81
CA LEU A 88 28.42 -11.58 8.45
C LEU A 88 28.61 -11.65 9.97
N THR A 89 28.07 -12.71 10.58
CA THR A 89 28.19 -12.93 12.02
C THR A 89 29.64 -13.19 12.44
N THR A 90 30.39 -13.98 11.66
CA THR A 90 31.81 -14.24 11.92
C THR A 90 32.67 -12.99 11.77
N LEU A 91 32.25 -12.03 10.94
CA LEU A 91 32.88 -10.72 10.80
C LEU A 91 32.49 -9.72 11.92
N GLY A 92 31.74 -10.17 12.93
CA GLY A 92 31.33 -9.34 14.07
C GLY A 92 30.22 -8.34 13.74
N THR A 93 29.54 -8.49 12.58
CA THR A 93 28.45 -7.63 12.16
C THR A 93 27.11 -8.28 12.52
N ASP A 94 26.24 -7.54 13.21
CA ASP A 94 24.86 -7.98 13.49
C ASP A 94 24.03 -8.00 12.21
N PRO A 95 23.61 -9.19 11.72
CA PRO A 95 22.87 -9.31 10.47
C PRO A 95 21.51 -8.59 10.51
N ILE A 96 20.87 -8.54 11.68
CA ILE A 96 19.56 -7.88 11.81
C ILE A 96 19.71 -6.38 11.63
N LYS A 97 20.69 -5.76 12.29
CA LYS A 97 20.95 -4.33 12.14
C LYS A 97 21.39 -3.96 10.73
N TYR A 98 22.21 -4.80 10.11
CA TYR A 98 22.75 -4.52 8.79
C TYR A 98 21.76 -4.74 7.65
N LEU A 99 20.95 -5.81 7.73
CA LEU A 99 20.03 -6.19 6.66
C LEU A 99 18.59 -5.71 6.87
N ALA A 100 18.05 -5.82 8.10
CA ALA A 100 16.64 -5.50 8.34
C ALA A 100 16.39 -4.01 8.56
N SER A 101 17.17 -3.33 9.40
CA SER A 101 16.93 -1.92 9.74
C SER A 101 16.82 -1.00 8.53
N PRO A 102 17.73 -1.00 7.55
CA PRO A 102 17.61 -0.09 6.41
C PRO A 102 16.41 -0.41 5.52
N ARG A 103 15.98 -1.69 5.45
CA ARG A 103 14.80 -2.09 4.69
C ARG A 103 13.52 -1.60 5.36
N ILE A 104 13.42 -1.73 6.69
CA ILE A 104 12.27 -1.27 7.46
C ILE A 104 12.14 0.25 7.35
N ILE A 105 13.20 1.00 7.56
CA ILE A 105 13.17 2.47 7.49
C ILE A 105 12.75 2.95 6.10
N VAL A 106 13.37 2.42 5.05
CA VAL A 106 13.06 2.82 3.68
C VAL A 106 11.61 2.52 3.33
N THR A 107 11.12 1.32 3.63
CA THR A 107 9.74 0.95 3.27
C THR A 107 8.72 1.76 4.06
N THR A 108 8.98 2.03 5.35
CA THR A 108 8.09 2.84 6.19
C THR A 108 7.97 4.28 5.68
N ILE A 109 9.06 4.87 5.18
CA ILE A 109 9.06 6.26 4.66
C ILE A 109 8.49 6.32 3.23
N PHE A 110 8.77 5.33 2.39
CA PHE A 110 8.38 5.37 0.98
C PHE A 110 6.94 4.95 0.71
N LEU A 111 6.36 4.10 1.56
CA LEU A 111 4.96 3.69 1.34
C LEU A 111 3.97 4.85 1.45
N PRO A 112 4.06 5.79 2.39
CA PRO A 112 3.26 7.02 2.39
C PRO A 112 3.36 7.82 1.09
N VAL A 113 4.57 7.95 0.52
CA VAL A 113 4.78 8.65 -0.76
C VAL A 113 4.05 7.93 -1.91
N LEU A 114 4.20 6.60 -1.99
CA LEU A 114 3.49 5.80 -2.99
C LEU A 114 1.97 5.90 -2.82
N THR A 115 1.49 5.86 -1.59
CA THR A 115 0.06 5.97 -1.29
C THR A 115 -0.50 7.33 -1.70
N THR A 116 0.24 8.41 -1.47
CA THR A 116 -0.17 9.75 -1.93
C THR A 116 -0.30 9.81 -3.44
N ILE A 117 0.68 9.27 -4.17
CA ILE A 117 0.62 9.18 -5.63
C ILE A 117 -0.56 8.30 -6.07
N GLY A 118 -0.76 7.16 -5.41
CA GLY A 118 -1.89 6.26 -5.66
C GLY A 118 -3.25 6.92 -5.44
N ASN A 119 -3.39 7.70 -4.37
CA ASN A 119 -4.61 8.47 -4.08
C ASN A 119 -4.93 9.47 -5.19
N ILE A 120 -3.93 10.25 -5.62
CA ILE A 120 -4.09 11.23 -6.70
C ILE A 120 -4.53 10.52 -7.99
N ILE A 121 -3.86 9.43 -8.36
CA ILE A 121 -4.18 8.68 -9.58
C ILE A 121 -5.56 8.02 -9.47
N GLY A 122 -5.95 7.50 -8.31
CA GLY A 122 -7.25 6.86 -8.10
C GLY A 122 -8.40 7.86 -8.18
N ILE A 123 -8.27 9.01 -7.52
CA ILE A 123 -9.25 10.10 -7.61
C ILE A 123 -9.34 10.62 -9.05
N PHE A 124 -8.22 10.75 -9.74
CA PHE A 124 -8.18 11.13 -11.15
C PHE A 124 -8.87 10.10 -12.05
N GLY A 125 -8.70 8.79 -11.79
CA GLY A 125 -9.42 7.73 -12.48
C GLY A 125 -10.94 7.84 -12.31
N GLY A 126 -11.39 8.13 -11.08
CA GLY A 126 -12.79 8.42 -10.78
C GLY A 126 -13.32 9.65 -11.50
N PHE A 127 -12.54 10.75 -11.52
CA PHE A 127 -12.83 11.97 -12.25
C PHE A 127 -13.04 11.71 -13.74
N LEU A 128 -12.11 11.03 -14.38
CA LEU A 128 -12.13 10.80 -15.83
C LEU A 128 -13.37 9.98 -16.25
N ILE A 129 -13.68 8.92 -15.53
CA ILE A 129 -14.86 8.10 -15.82
C ILE A 129 -16.16 8.88 -15.54
N SER A 130 -16.20 9.67 -14.48
CA SER A 130 -17.38 10.46 -14.15
C SER A 130 -17.68 11.55 -15.19
N THR A 131 -16.66 12.19 -15.71
CA THR A 131 -16.83 13.24 -16.72
C THR A 131 -17.14 12.66 -18.11
N GLU A 132 -16.39 11.65 -18.56
CA GLU A 132 -16.50 11.11 -19.92
C GLU A 132 -17.68 10.14 -20.10
N ARG A 133 -18.02 9.36 -19.06
CA ARG A 133 -19.06 8.33 -19.14
C ARG A 133 -20.37 8.72 -18.48
N LEU A 134 -20.31 9.43 -17.37
CA LEU A 134 -21.49 9.75 -16.56
C LEU A 134 -22.00 11.18 -16.81
N GLY A 135 -21.29 11.99 -17.60
CA GLY A 135 -21.71 13.33 -18.01
C GLY A 135 -21.66 14.37 -16.88
N PHE A 136 -20.84 14.16 -15.85
CA PHE A 136 -20.63 15.16 -14.80
C PHE A 136 -19.89 16.37 -15.36
N ASN A 137 -20.27 17.56 -14.89
CA ASN A 137 -19.52 18.76 -15.16
C ASN A 137 -18.14 18.67 -14.46
N PRO A 138 -17.01 18.85 -15.21
CA PRO A 138 -15.66 18.74 -14.63
C PRO A 138 -15.42 19.69 -13.47
N THR A 139 -15.89 20.92 -13.56
CA THR A 139 -15.73 21.95 -12.51
C THR A 139 -16.47 21.54 -11.25
N PHE A 140 -17.73 21.09 -11.40
CA PHE A 140 -18.53 20.57 -10.28
C PHE A 140 -17.87 19.38 -9.60
N TYR A 141 -17.30 18.45 -10.37
CA TYR A 141 -16.64 17.26 -9.83
C TYR A 141 -15.44 17.64 -8.96
N ILE A 142 -14.57 18.50 -9.47
CA ILE A 142 -13.37 18.94 -8.74
C ILE A 142 -13.76 19.70 -7.46
N GLU A 143 -14.68 20.65 -7.59
CA GLU A 143 -15.12 21.46 -6.46
C GLU A 143 -15.77 20.63 -5.36
N SER A 144 -16.65 19.67 -5.73
CA SER A 144 -17.27 18.75 -4.80
C SER A 144 -16.27 17.78 -4.15
N SER A 145 -15.28 17.30 -4.90
CA SER A 145 -14.24 16.43 -4.36
C SER A 145 -13.39 17.14 -3.30
N ILE A 146 -12.98 18.39 -3.56
CA ILE A 146 -12.11 19.16 -2.65
C ILE A 146 -12.89 19.64 -1.42
N ARG A 147 -14.16 20.02 -1.58
CA ARG A 147 -14.97 20.60 -0.53
C ARG A 147 -15.13 19.73 0.70
N TYR A 148 -15.14 18.41 0.53
CA TYR A 148 -15.40 17.45 1.60
C TYR A 148 -14.13 16.71 2.09
N ILE A 149 -12.96 17.00 1.51
CA ILE A 149 -11.69 16.47 2.01
C ILE A 149 -11.24 17.29 3.20
N GLU A 150 -11.06 16.63 4.32
CA GLU A 150 -10.48 17.21 5.52
C GLU A 150 -8.98 16.90 5.62
N ILE A 151 -8.26 17.76 6.33
CA ILE A 151 -6.82 17.53 6.59
C ILE A 151 -6.61 16.23 7.38
N SER A 152 -7.55 15.88 8.25
CA SER A 152 -7.60 14.59 8.98
C SER A 152 -7.56 13.37 8.07
N ASP A 153 -8.19 13.41 6.88
CA ASP A 153 -8.21 12.32 5.92
C ASP A 153 -6.82 12.06 5.34
N ILE A 154 -6.10 13.13 5.04
CA ILE A 154 -4.73 13.05 4.52
C ILE A 154 -3.79 12.48 5.59
N TYR A 155 -3.87 12.98 6.81
CA TYR A 155 -3.05 12.45 7.91
C TYR A 155 -3.34 10.98 8.21
N SER A 156 -4.61 10.59 8.21
CA SER A 156 -5.03 9.20 8.38
C SER A 156 -4.42 8.31 7.31
N SER A 157 -4.48 8.72 6.05
CA SER A 157 -3.89 8.00 4.92
C SER A 157 -2.38 7.78 5.10
N LEU A 158 -1.65 8.84 5.48
CA LEU A 158 -0.20 8.79 5.66
C LEU A 158 0.22 7.90 6.84
N ILE A 159 -0.48 8.00 7.97
CA ILE A 159 -0.23 7.18 9.16
C ILE A 159 -0.48 5.70 8.85
N LYS A 160 -1.62 5.36 8.24
CA LYS A 160 -1.92 3.99 7.81
C LYS A 160 -0.85 3.45 6.88
N ALA A 161 -0.47 4.22 5.87
CA ALA A 161 0.57 3.82 4.94
C ALA A 161 1.92 3.58 5.62
N ALA A 162 2.35 4.44 6.56
CA ALA A 162 3.59 4.26 7.30
C ALA A 162 3.58 2.95 8.13
N VAL A 163 2.48 2.69 8.84
CA VAL A 163 2.31 1.43 9.61
C VAL A 163 2.34 0.21 8.68
N PHE A 164 1.66 0.27 7.53
CA PHE A 164 1.68 -0.83 6.56
C PHE A 164 3.08 -1.05 5.97
N GLY A 165 3.83 0.02 5.71
CA GLY A 165 5.24 -0.07 5.28
C GLY A 165 6.13 -0.79 6.29
N MET A 166 5.93 -0.49 7.57
CA MET A 166 6.63 -1.17 8.66
C MET A 166 6.25 -2.66 8.73
N ILE A 167 4.97 -3.00 8.63
CA ILE A 167 4.48 -4.40 8.64
C ILE A 167 5.08 -5.18 7.47
N ILE A 168 5.01 -4.66 6.25
CA ILE A 168 5.50 -5.32 5.03
C ILE A 168 6.98 -5.69 5.16
N SER A 169 7.79 -4.74 5.57
CA SER A 169 9.23 -4.94 5.67
C SER A 169 9.63 -5.82 6.85
N THR A 170 8.93 -5.71 7.98
CA THR A 170 9.17 -6.56 9.15
C THR A 170 8.83 -8.01 8.85
N MET A 171 7.67 -8.27 8.23
CA MET A 171 7.29 -9.63 7.86
C MET A 171 8.21 -10.21 6.79
N GLY A 172 8.59 -9.43 5.78
CA GLY A 172 9.58 -9.84 4.79
C GLY A 172 10.92 -10.24 5.41
N CYS A 173 11.42 -9.46 6.35
CA CYS A 173 12.65 -9.78 7.07
C CYS A 173 12.46 -11.02 7.97
N TYR A 174 11.39 -11.08 8.74
CA TYR A 174 11.13 -12.17 9.68
C TYR A 174 11.10 -13.53 8.97
N PHE A 175 10.29 -13.67 7.92
CA PHE A 175 10.19 -14.92 7.18
C PHE A 175 11.47 -15.22 6.38
N GLY A 176 12.17 -14.20 5.89
CA GLY A 176 13.48 -14.36 5.26
C GLY A 176 14.51 -14.98 6.21
N PHE A 177 14.64 -14.44 7.41
CA PHE A 177 15.53 -15.01 8.43
C PHE A 177 15.09 -16.39 8.94
N LYS A 178 13.79 -16.69 8.91
CA LYS A 178 13.24 -17.98 9.35
C LYS A 178 13.27 -19.06 8.27
N ALA A 179 13.66 -18.73 7.04
CA ALA A 179 13.63 -19.67 5.91
C ALA A 179 14.40 -20.98 6.21
N SER A 180 13.84 -22.08 5.76
CA SER A 180 14.51 -23.40 5.81
C SER A 180 15.52 -23.53 4.66
N LYS A 181 16.39 -24.54 4.72
CA LYS A 181 17.42 -24.78 3.71
C LYS A 181 16.80 -25.17 2.37
N GLY A 182 17.47 -24.75 1.29
CA GLY A 182 17.12 -25.09 -0.08
C GLY A 182 16.10 -24.18 -0.75
N ALA A 183 15.91 -24.35 -2.05
CA ALA A 183 15.04 -23.52 -2.89
C ALA A 183 13.56 -23.54 -2.45
N LEU A 184 13.07 -24.68 -1.98
CA LEU A 184 11.70 -24.80 -1.44
C LEU A 184 11.51 -23.96 -0.18
N GLY A 185 12.54 -23.84 0.67
CA GLY A 185 12.52 -22.99 1.85
C GLY A 185 12.42 -21.51 1.50
N VAL A 186 13.14 -21.07 0.46
CA VAL A 186 13.06 -19.70 -0.04
C VAL A 186 11.66 -19.41 -0.59
N GLY A 187 11.10 -20.30 -1.41
CA GLY A 187 9.76 -20.16 -1.97
C GLY A 187 8.67 -20.07 -0.89
N LYS A 188 8.75 -20.94 0.13
CA LYS A 188 7.81 -20.89 1.26
C LYS A 188 7.92 -19.59 2.05
N ALA A 189 9.14 -19.15 2.35
CA ALA A 189 9.36 -17.89 3.06
C ALA A 189 8.77 -16.67 2.34
N THR A 190 8.88 -16.63 1.01
CA THR A 190 8.28 -15.54 0.20
C THR A 190 6.75 -15.55 0.28
N THR A 191 6.14 -16.72 0.14
CA THR A 191 4.68 -16.85 0.22
C THR A 191 4.16 -16.49 1.62
N ASP A 192 4.77 -17.02 2.66
CA ASP A 192 4.39 -16.74 4.05
C ASP A 192 4.53 -15.24 4.36
N ALA A 193 5.61 -14.59 3.90
CA ALA A 193 5.81 -13.17 4.08
C ALA A 193 4.68 -12.32 3.48
N VAL A 194 4.23 -12.66 2.27
CA VAL A 194 3.12 -11.95 1.61
C VAL A 194 1.80 -12.18 2.33
N VAL A 195 1.49 -13.44 2.65
CA VAL A 195 0.23 -13.81 3.30
C VAL A 195 0.09 -13.11 4.67
N PHE A 196 1.12 -13.24 5.52
CA PHE A 196 1.08 -12.60 6.84
C PHE A 196 1.09 -11.08 6.76
N SER A 197 1.85 -10.48 5.84
CA SER A 197 1.78 -9.03 5.61
C SER A 197 0.37 -8.59 5.24
N SER A 198 -0.29 -9.28 4.32
CA SER A 198 -1.64 -8.94 3.86
C SER A 198 -2.68 -9.07 4.98
N ILE A 199 -2.63 -10.15 5.76
CA ILE A 199 -3.51 -10.36 6.92
C ILE A 199 -3.33 -9.23 7.94
N LEU A 200 -2.08 -8.89 8.28
CA LEU A 200 -1.80 -7.84 9.25
C LEU A 200 -2.21 -6.46 8.72
N ILE A 201 -2.01 -6.16 7.44
CA ILE A 201 -2.49 -4.90 6.84
C ILE A 201 -4.00 -4.77 7.02
N LEU A 202 -4.77 -5.79 6.69
CA LEU A 202 -6.24 -5.75 6.83
C LEU A 202 -6.67 -5.63 8.30
N ALA A 203 -6.04 -6.37 9.20
CA ALA A 203 -6.33 -6.28 10.63
C ALA A 203 -5.99 -4.89 11.19
N PHE A 204 -4.78 -4.40 10.92
CA PHE A 204 -4.36 -3.07 11.39
C PHE A 204 -5.13 -1.94 10.71
N ASN A 205 -5.61 -2.11 9.49
CA ASN A 205 -6.49 -1.14 8.86
C ASN A 205 -7.73 -0.89 9.72
N TYR A 206 -8.40 -1.96 10.16
CA TYR A 206 -9.57 -1.86 11.02
C TYR A 206 -9.26 -1.10 12.33
N PHE A 207 -8.20 -1.53 13.04
CA PHE A 207 -7.81 -0.89 14.30
C PHE A 207 -7.41 0.58 14.14
N LEU A 208 -6.68 0.91 13.09
CA LEU A 208 -6.28 2.29 12.81
C LEU A 208 -7.49 3.15 12.42
N THR A 209 -8.44 2.60 11.67
CA THR A 209 -9.68 3.33 11.34
C THR A 209 -10.47 3.64 12.60
N GLU A 210 -10.65 2.64 13.49
CA GLU A 210 -11.33 2.84 14.76
C GLU A 210 -10.62 3.89 15.64
N LEU A 211 -9.28 3.82 15.70
CA LEU A 211 -8.48 4.74 16.53
C LEU A 211 -8.50 6.19 16.00
N LEU A 212 -8.39 6.37 14.69
CA LEU A 212 -8.25 7.69 14.06
C LEU A 212 -9.60 8.41 13.86
N PHE A 213 -10.69 7.65 13.74
CA PHE A 213 -12.04 8.19 13.52
C PHE A 213 -13.00 7.88 14.67
N ARG A 214 -12.45 7.55 15.85
CA ARG A 214 -13.25 7.39 17.06
C ARG A 214 -13.78 8.76 17.49
N THR A 215 -15.03 9.01 17.19
CA THR A 215 -15.83 10.15 17.69
C THR A 215 -16.28 9.92 19.12
#